data_7f027c386b240f0255a93fe49071db94
#
_entry.id   7f027c386b240f0255a93fe49071db94
#
_cell.length_a   1.000
_cell.length_b   1.000
_cell.length_c   1.000
_cell.angle_alpha   90.00
_cell.angle_beta   90.00
_cell.angle_gamma   90.00
#
_symmetry.space_group_name_H-M   'P 1'
#
loop_
_entity.id
_entity.type
_entity.pdbx_description
1 polymer ?
#
loop_
_entity_poly.entity_id
_entity_poly.type
_entity_poly.pdbx_seq_one_letter_code
_entity_poly.pdbx_strand_id
1 'polypeptide(L)'
;MKKVLVVYYSQSGQLRRIAERFMRGFEDTSIAVDWHEIKPVEDFPFPWTDAAFFGAFPESYLQVPQALQPIPEAIAEKDYDLIVLAYQVWYLSPSIPITSFLKSEAGKRLIAGKPVITLSGTRNMWVQAQKKIKALLSGVGAELVGNIALTDRHANHISVITIVQWMFSGNPQPKQRWLPKAGVSEDDIEGAAAYGELASYYTLQGDYA
;
A
#
# COMPACT_ATOMS: atom_id res chain seq x y z
N MET A 1 -22.44 9.40 9.86
CA MET A 1 -21.10 9.90 9.48
C MET A 1 -20.34 8.74 8.89
N LYS A 2 -19.87 8.85 7.65
CA LYS A 2 -19.08 7.80 6.98
C LYS A 2 -17.74 7.64 7.65
N LYS A 3 -17.18 6.41 7.61
CA LYS A 3 -15.90 6.07 8.21
C LYS A 3 -15.01 5.38 7.19
N VAL A 4 -13.80 5.83 7.07
CA VAL A 4 -12.78 5.26 6.17
C VAL A 4 -11.61 4.76 7.01
N LEU A 5 -11.13 3.56 6.71
CA LEU A 5 -9.91 3.02 7.29
C LEU A 5 -8.80 2.99 6.25
N VAL A 6 -7.69 3.61 6.55
CA VAL A 6 -6.44 3.47 5.77
C VAL A 6 -5.58 2.40 6.40
N VAL A 7 -5.38 1.29 5.69
CA VAL A 7 -4.49 0.20 6.10
C VAL A 7 -3.25 0.24 5.22
N TYR A 8 -2.07 0.29 5.81
CA TYR A 8 -0.83 0.38 5.04
C TYR A 8 0.35 -0.30 5.72
N TYR A 9 1.35 -0.63 4.89
CA TYR A 9 2.71 -0.92 5.30
C TYR A 9 3.66 -0.13 4.42
N SER A 10 4.54 0.67 5.01
CA SER A 10 5.46 1.53 4.26
C SER A 10 6.87 1.48 4.85
N GLN A 11 7.75 0.72 4.20
CA GLN A 11 9.12 0.52 4.67
C GLN A 11 10.01 1.77 4.48
N SER A 12 9.91 2.42 3.31
CA SER A 12 10.73 3.60 2.98
C SER A 12 10.04 4.94 3.29
N GLY A 13 8.79 4.91 3.76
CA GLY A 13 7.98 6.11 3.98
C GLY A 13 7.28 6.67 2.75
N GLN A 14 7.70 6.32 1.51
CA GLN A 14 7.09 6.91 0.30
C GLN A 14 5.61 6.54 0.15
N LEU A 15 5.24 5.28 0.36
CA LEU A 15 3.84 4.84 0.24
C LEU A 15 2.94 5.52 1.28
N ARG A 16 3.44 5.73 2.50
CA ARG A 16 2.72 6.51 3.51
C ARG A 16 2.45 7.93 3.02
N ARG A 17 3.43 8.61 2.45
CA ARG A 17 3.26 9.96 1.86
C ARG A 17 2.22 9.96 0.73
N ILE A 18 2.22 8.93 -0.13
CA ILE A 18 1.21 8.77 -1.18
C ILE A 18 -0.19 8.65 -0.56
N ALA A 19 -0.34 7.80 0.47
CA ALA A 19 -1.61 7.63 1.16
C ALA A 19 -2.05 8.93 1.87
N GLU A 20 -1.13 9.65 2.51
CA GLU A 20 -1.42 10.95 3.12
C GLU A 20 -1.89 11.99 2.08
N ARG A 21 -1.28 12.03 0.89
CA ARG A 21 -1.72 12.92 -0.20
C ARG A 21 -3.09 12.52 -0.75
N PHE A 22 -3.30 11.23 -0.99
CA PHE A 22 -4.61 10.72 -1.39
C PHE A 22 -5.70 11.11 -0.36
N MET A 23 -5.43 10.94 0.92
CA MET A 23 -6.39 11.25 1.98
C MET A 23 -6.67 12.75 2.17
N ARG A 24 -5.89 13.66 1.60
CA ARG A 24 -6.24 15.08 1.53
C ARG A 24 -7.56 15.35 0.81
N GLY A 25 -7.92 14.51 -0.16
CA GLY A 25 -9.22 14.61 -0.82
C GLY A 25 -10.41 14.27 0.09
N PHE A 26 -10.16 13.80 1.32
CA PHE A 26 -11.17 13.55 2.35
C PHE A 26 -11.21 14.67 3.41
N GLU A 27 -10.26 15.61 3.39
CA GLU A 27 -10.28 16.79 4.26
C GLU A 27 -11.52 17.63 3.95
N ASP A 28 -12.01 18.36 4.92
CA ASP A 28 -13.23 19.20 4.82
C ASP A 28 -14.52 18.43 4.47
N THR A 29 -14.51 17.11 4.58
CA THR A 29 -15.70 16.27 4.41
C THR A 29 -16.25 15.80 5.77
N SER A 30 -17.48 15.29 5.77
CA SER A 30 -18.10 14.67 6.96
C SER A 30 -17.66 13.20 7.14
N ILE A 31 -16.48 12.83 6.65
CA ILE A 31 -15.92 11.47 6.72
C ILE A 31 -14.90 11.40 7.84
N ALA A 32 -15.08 10.45 8.75
CA ALA A 32 -14.05 10.14 9.76
C ALA A 32 -13.01 9.19 9.17
N VAL A 33 -11.73 9.46 9.41
CA VAL A 33 -10.62 8.68 8.88
C VAL A 33 -9.79 8.10 10.02
N ASP A 34 -9.66 6.77 10.04
CA ASP A 34 -8.74 6.06 10.92
C ASP A 34 -7.55 5.52 10.11
N TRP A 35 -6.42 5.38 10.78
CA TRP A 35 -5.18 4.86 10.19
C TRP A 35 -4.68 3.63 10.94
N HIS A 36 -4.35 2.58 10.20
CA HIS A 36 -3.73 1.38 10.75
C HIS A 36 -2.46 1.05 9.97
N GLU A 37 -1.32 1.24 10.63
CA GLU A 37 -0.04 0.76 10.14
C GLU A 37 0.13 -0.72 10.49
N ILE A 38 0.30 -1.55 9.49
CA ILE A 38 0.60 -2.97 9.70
C ILE A 38 2.01 -3.10 10.27
N LYS A 39 2.13 -3.75 11.42
CA LYS A 39 3.41 -3.97 12.09
C LYS A 39 3.73 -5.45 12.16
N PRO A 40 4.76 -5.94 11.44
CA PRO A 40 5.30 -7.27 11.67
C PRO A 40 5.80 -7.43 13.11
N VAL A 41 5.80 -8.66 13.64
CA VAL A 41 6.46 -8.96 14.92
C VAL A 41 7.98 -8.88 14.74
N GLU A 42 8.47 -9.35 13.60
CA GLU A 42 9.86 -9.20 13.18
C GLU A 42 9.90 -8.20 12.02
N ASP A 43 10.51 -7.04 12.26
CA ASP A 43 10.57 -5.96 11.27
C ASP A 43 11.52 -6.31 10.11
N PHE A 44 11.13 -5.86 8.92
CA PHE A 44 12.02 -5.87 7.76
C PHE A 44 12.94 -4.65 7.81
N PRO A 45 14.26 -4.84 7.75
CA PRO A 45 15.19 -3.72 7.85
C PRO A 45 15.06 -2.76 6.66
N PHE A 46 15.24 -1.47 6.94
CA PHE A 46 15.44 -0.48 5.90
C PHE A 46 16.53 0.51 6.35
N PRO A 47 17.63 0.63 5.63
CA PRO A 47 17.98 -0.04 4.36
C PRO A 47 18.02 -1.58 4.49
N TRP A 48 17.78 -2.25 3.37
CA TRP A 48 17.88 -3.71 3.32
C TRP A 48 19.33 -4.18 3.50
N THR A 49 19.51 -5.28 4.21
CA THR A 49 20.72 -6.10 4.11
C THR A 49 20.54 -7.14 3.01
N ASP A 50 21.64 -7.62 2.42
CA ASP A 50 21.58 -8.68 1.39
C ASP A 50 20.84 -9.92 1.91
N ALA A 51 21.13 -10.35 3.12
CA ALA A 51 20.48 -11.51 3.73
C ALA A 51 18.96 -11.33 3.87
N ALA A 52 18.52 -10.17 4.36
CA ALA A 52 17.09 -9.89 4.53
C ALA A 52 16.38 -9.74 3.17
N PHE A 53 17.04 -9.10 2.18
CA PHE A 53 16.48 -8.93 0.85
C PHE A 53 16.28 -10.27 0.16
N PHE A 54 17.31 -11.11 0.05
CA PHE A 54 17.20 -12.40 -0.61
C PHE A 54 16.38 -13.41 0.20
N GLY A 55 16.42 -13.32 1.54
CA GLY A 55 15.59 -14.15 2.43
C GLY A 55 14.10 -13.90 2.28
N ALA A 56 13.68 -12.65 2.07
CA ALA A 56 12.26 -12.31 1.89
C ALA A 56 11.69 -12.73 0.51
N PHE A 57 12.55 -13.09 -0.47
CA PHE A 57 12.09 -13.39 -1.83
C PHE A 57 11.17 -14.61 -1.91
N PRO A 58 11.53 -15.81 -1.41
CA PRO A 58 10.69 -17.00 -1.52
C PRO A 58 9.34 -16.81 -0.83
N GLU A 59 9.33 -16.27 0.37
CA GLU A 59 8.15 -16.06 1.18
C GLU A 59 7.20 -15.02 0.57
N SER A 60 7.73 -13.91 0.05
CA SER A 60 6.93 -12.91 -0.66
C SER A 60 6.30 -13.50 -1.91
N TYR A 61 7.09 -14.19 -2.75
CA TYR A 61 6.59 -14.77 -4.00
C TYR A 61 5.51 -15.84 -3.77
N LEU A 62 5.75 -16.73 -2.81
CA LEU A 62 4.82 -17.80 -2.41
C LEU A 62 3.68 -17.28 -1.53
N GLN A 63 3.70 -16.01 -1.13
CA GLN A 63 2.72 -15.39 -0.25
C GLN A 63 2.59 -16.13 1.10
N VAL A 64 3.71 -16.48 1.71
CA VAL A 64 3.77 -17.07 3.05
C VAL A 64 3.55 -15.96 4.07
N PRO A 65 2.52 -16.04 4.93
CA PRO A 65 2.27 -15.01 5.93
C PRO A 65 3.25 -15.14 7.11
N GLN A 66 3.55 -14.01 7.73
CA GLN A 66 4.31 -13.91 8.97
C GLN A 66 3.46 -13.34 10.10
N ALA A 67 3.93 -13.46 11.33
CA ALA A 67 3.24 -12.92 12.50
C ALA A 67 3.19 -11.39 12.47
N LEU A 68 2.01 -10.84 12.76
CA LEU A 68 1.79 -9.40 12.89
C LEU A 68 1.45 -9.04 14.33
N GLN A 69 1.76 -7.82 14.72
CA GLN A 69 1.23 -7.25 15.95
C GLN A 69 -0.29 -7.13 15.84
N PRO A 70 -1.03 -7.26 16.95
CA PRO A 70 -2.49 -7.20 16.92
C PRO A 70 -3.01 -5.86 16.45
N ILE A 71 -4.14 -5.87 15.75
CA ILE A 71 -4.86 -4.66 15.39
C ILE A 71 -5.45 -4.06 16.69
N PRO A 72 -5.25 -2.76 16.95
CA PRO A 72 -5.86 -2.11 18.12
C PRO A 72 -7.40 -2.30 18.15
N GLU A 73 -7.97 -2.61 19.32
CA GLU A 73 -9.43 -2.79 19.49
C GLU A 73 -10.22 -1.59 18.96
N ALA A 74 -9.73 -0.37 19.22
CA ALA A 74 -10.34 0.87 18.73
C ALA A 74 -10.49 0.94 17.19
N ILE A 75 -9.78 0.09 16.44
CA ILE A 75 -9.90 -0.06 14.98
C ILE A 75 -10.67 -1.34 14.65
N ALA A 76 -10.35 -2.45 15.31
CA ALA A 76 -10.90 -3.76 14.99
C ALA A 76 -12.42 -3.86 15.22
N GLU A 77 -12.97 -3.09 16.16
CA GLU A 77 -14.39 -3.09 16.53
C GLU A 77 -15.25 -2.09 15.74
N LYS A 78 -14.61 -1.20 14.96
CA LYS A 78 -15.36 -0.22 14.16
C LYS A 78 -15.85 -0.83 12.86
N ASP A 79 -17.03 -0.38 12.45
CA ASP A 79 -17.56 -0.64 11.11
C ASP A 79 -17.16 0.50 10.16
N TYR A 80 -16.54 0.15 9.02
CA TYR A 80 -16.06 1.10 8.03
C TYR A 80 -16.87 1.02 6.74
N ASP A 81 -17.08 2.16 6.10
CA ASP A 81 -17.77 2.29 4.82
C ASP A 81 -16.84 2.08 3.63
N LEU A 82 -15.55 2.33 3.82
CA LEU A 82 -14.50 2.15 2.81
C LEU A 82 -13.18 1.75 3.48
N ILE A 83 -12.45 0.85 2.83
CA ILE A 83 -11.06 0.54 3.19
C ILE A 83 -10.13 1.06 2.08
N VAL A 84 -9.13 1.84 2.46
CA VAL A 84 -8.01 2.22 1.58
C VAL A 84 -6.83 1.33 1.93
N LEU A 85 -6.51 0.38 1.06
CA LEU A 85 -5.40 -0.55 1.25
C LEU A 85 -4.18 -0.06 0.48
N ALA A 86 -3.24 0.57 1.17
CA ALA A 86 -1.99 1.01 0.57
C ALA A 86 -0.92 -0.09 0.70
N TYR A 87 -0.45 -0.63 -0.43
CA TYR A 87 0.43 -1.80 -0.45
C TYR A 87 1.70 -1.60 -1.27
N GLN A 88 2.77 -2.24 -0.84
CA GLN A 88 4.03 -2.32 -1.57
C GLN A 88 4.10 -3.61 -2.39
N VAL A 89 4.76 -3.52 -3.54
CA VAL A 89 5.04 -4.67 -4.41
C VAL A 89 6.46 -5.17 -4.13
N TRP A 90 6.56 -6.40 -3.64
CA TRP A 90 7.81 -7.14 -3.44
C TRP A 90 7.81 -8.38 -4.32
N TYR A 91 8.80 -8.54 -5.20
CA TYR A 91 8.98 -9.74 -6.05
C TYR A 91 7.69 -10.17 -6.79
N LEU A 92 7.05 -9.23 -7.48
CA LEU A 92 5.80 -9.43 -8.23
C LEU A 92 4.59 -9.84 -7.37
N SER A 93 4.68 -9.64 -6.06
CA SER A 93 3.64 -10.00 -5.09
C SER A 93 3.36 -8.80 -4.17
N PRO A 94 2.24 -8.79 -3.46
CA PRO A 94 2.11 -7.90 -2.32
C PRO A 94 3.22 -8.19 -1.30
N SER A 95 3.69 -7.16 -0.61
CA SER A 95 4.69 -7.35 0.45
C SER A 95 4.21 -8.33 1.51
N ILE A 96 5.15 -9.00 2.19
CA ILE A 96 4.83 -10.00 3.22
C ILE A 96 3.89 -9.43 4.29
N PRO A 97 4.09 -8.21 4.84
CA PRO A 97 3.16 -7.65 5.82
C PRO A 97 1.73 -7.49 5.30
N ILE A 98 1.56 -7.03 4.06
CA ILE A 98 0.24 -6.90 3.42
C ILE A 98 -0.40 -8.28 3.20
N THR A 99 0.36 -9.24 2.70
CA THR A 99 -0.10 -10.63 2.53
C THR A 99 -0.53 -11.22 3.87
N SER A 100 0.26 -11.00 4.92
CA SER A 100 -0.02 -11.48 6.27
C SER A 100 -1.31 -10.87 6.83
N PHE A 101 -1.51 -9.57 6.65
CA PHE A 101 -2.73 -8.88 7.06
C PHE A 101 -3.96 -9.48 6.35
N LEU A 102 -3.92 -9.58 5.02
CA LEU A 102 -5.04 -10.08 4.21
C LEU A 102 -5.36 -11.57 4.49
N LYS A 103 -4.38 -12.35 4.96
CA LYS A 103 -4.57 -13.75 5.34
C LYS A 103 -4.90 -13.96 6.80
N SER A 104 -4.67 -12.97 7.67
CA SER A 104 -5.00 -13.07 9.09
C SER A 104 -6.52 -13.05 9.34
N GLU A 105 -6.98 -13.74 10.38
CA GLU A 105 -8.40 -13.72 10.73
C GLU A 105 -8.90 -12.32 11.13
N ALA A 106 -8.06 -11.53 11.80
CA ALA A 106 -8.40 -10.16 12.16
C ALA A 106 -8.52 -9.26 10.92
N GLY A 107 -7.56 -9.34 9.99
CA GLY A 107 -7.61 -8.59 8.73
C GLY A 107 -8.81 -8.99 7.87
N LYS A 108 -9.07 -10.30 7.71
CA LYS A 108 -10.25 -10.80 6.98
C LYS A 108 -11.56 -10.25 7.54
N ARG A 109 -11.74 -10.30 8.88
CA ARG A 109 -12.96 -9.74 9.52
C ARG A 109 -13.12 -8.26 9.25
N LEU A 110 -12.02 -7.51 9.29
CA LEU A 110 -12.03 -6.06 9.11
C LEU A 110 -12.44 -5.63 7.70
N ILE A 111 -12.07 -6.43 6.68
CA ILE A 111 -12.30 -6.11 5.27
C ILE A 111 -13.48 -6.87 4.64
N ALA A 112 -14.03 -7.89 5.32
CA ALA A 112 -15.07 -8.75 4.76
C ALA A 112 -16.31 -7.94 4.31
N GLY A 113 -16.71 -8.12 3.06
CA GLY A 113 -17.88 -7.45 2.48
C GLY A 113 -17.74 -5.94 2.31
N LYS A 114 -16.54 -5.37 2.47
CA LYS A 114 -16.32 -3.92 2.37
C LYS A 114 -15.86 -3.51 0.97
N PRO A 115 -16.22 -2.30 0.51
CA PRO A 115 -15.56 -1.69 -0.63
C PRO A 115 -14.11 -1.37 -0.28
N VAL A 116 -13.21 -1.67 -1.21
CA VAL A 116 -11.77 -1.46 -1.04
C VAL A 116 -11.21 -0.68 -2.22
N ILE A 117 -10.48 0.39 -1.93
CA ILE A 117 -9.59 1.06 -2.90
C ILE A 117 -8.17 0.62 -2.60
N THR A 118 -7.46 0.17 -3.62
CA THR A 118 -6.03 -0.15 -3.49
C THR A 118 -5.17 1.01 -3.97
N LEU A 119 -4.11 1.31 -3.22
CA LEU A 119 -3.17 2.37 -3.49
C LEU A 119 -1.75 1.81 -3.48
N SER A 120 -0.96 2.06 -4.52
CA SER A 120 0.43 1.61 -4.57
C SER A 120 1.37 2.63 -5.20
N GLY A 121 2.58 2.71 -4.63
CA GLY A 121 3.72 3.37 -5.27
C GLY A 121 4.72 2.30 -5.71
N THR A 122 4.97 2.19 -7.01
CA THR A 122 5.64 1.02 -7.55
C THR A 122 6.44 1.34 -8.82
N ARG A 123 7.12 0.32 -9.32
CA ARG A 123 7.62 0.27 -10.68
C ARG A 123 6.54 -0.30 -11.61
N ASN A 124 6.86 -0.44 -12.89
CA ASN A 124 5.94 -0.92 -13.92
C ASN A 124 5.47 -2.40 -13.78
N MET A 125 6.00 -3.17 -12.83
CA MET A 125 5.72 -4.62 -12.67
C MET A 125 4.74 -4.93 -11.52
N TRP A 126 3.69 -4.14 -11.35
CA TRP A 126 2.73 -4.25 -10.26
C TRP A 126 1.50 -5.12 -10.57
N VAL A 127 1.19 -5.36 -11.84
CA VAL A 127 -0.06 -6.02 -12.28
C VAL A 127 -0.24 -7.42 -11.67
N GLN A 128 0.85 -8.18 -11.51
CA GLN A 128 0.77 -9.51 -10.89
C GLN A 128 0.43 -9.43 -9.40
N ALA A 129 1.03 -8.46 -8.68
CA ALA A 129 0.70 -8.22 -7.29
C ALA A 129 -0.77 -7.81 -7.13
N GLN A 130 -1.28 -6.94 -8.02
CA GLN A 130 -2.69 -6.52 -8.01
C GLN A 130 -3.66 -7.69 -8.27
N LYS A 131 -3.31 -8.62 -9.17
CA LYS A 131 -4.11 -9.84 -9.37
C LYS A 131 -4.19 -10.68 -8.09
N LYS A 132 -3.07 -10.81 -7.35
CA LYS A 132 -3.03 -11.54 -6.07
C LYS A 132 -3.86 -10.81 -4.99
N ILE A 133 -3.74 -9.48 -4.89
CA ILE A 133 -4.60 -8.66 -4.01
C ILE A 133 -6.08 -8.88 -4.32
N LYS A 134 -6.47 -8.77 -5.60
CA LYS A 134 -7.86 -8.98 -6.02
C LYS A 134 -8.38 -10.36 -5.62
N ALA A 135 -7.59 -11.41 -5.79
CA ALA A 135 -7.97 -12.76 -5.38
C ALA A 135 -8.17 -12.88 -3.87
N LEU A 136 -7.28 -12.28 -3.07
CA LEU A 136 -7.39 -12.28 -1.60
C LEU A 136 -8.63 -11.51 -1.12
N LEU A 137 -8.92 -10.34 -1.70
CA LEU A 137 -10.11 -9.55 -1.40
C LEU A 137 -11.39 -10.29 -1.77
N SER A 138 -11.45 -10.86 -2.98
CA SER A 138 -12.61 -11.65 -3.41
C SER A 138 -12.87 -12.86 -2.52
N GLY A 139 -11.82 -13.48 -1.98
CA GLY A 139 -11.92 -14.63 -1.07
C GLY A 139 -12.62 -14.32 0.27
N VAL A 140 -12.78 -13.05 0.63
CA VAL A 140 -13.50 -12.60 1.83
C VAL A 140 -14.74 -11.75 1.48
N GLY A 141 -15.15 -11.76 0.21
CA GLY A 141 -16.30 -11.00 -0.25
C GLY A 141 -16.10 -9.48 -0.29
N ALA A 142 -14.86 -9.00 -0.14
CA ALA A 142 -14.55 -7.58 -0.29
C ALA A 142 -14.59 -7.18 -1.77
N GLU A 143 -15.11 -5.99 -2.04
CA GLU A 143 -15.27 -5.46 -3.38
C GLU A 143 -14.15 -4.47 -3.72
N LEU A 144 -13.37 -4.77 -4.76
CA LEU A 144 -12.36 -3.84 -5.25
C LEU A 144 -13.03 -2.77 -6.13
N VAL A 145 -13.29 -1.60 -5.54
CA VAL A 145 -14.00 -0.48 -6.20
C VAL A 145 -13.06 0.54 -6.83
N GLY A 146 -11.76 0.49 -6.55
CA GLY A 146 -10.78 1.38 -7.15
C GLY A 146 -9.35 0.85 -7.04
N ASN A 147 -8.51 1.24 -8.01
CA ASN A 147 -7.09 0.93 -8.00
C ASN A 147 -6.28 2.12 -8.51
N ILE A 148 -5.44 2.67 -7.67
CA ILE A 148 -4.51 3.75 -7.99
C ILE A 148 -3.08 3.21 -7.89
N ALA A 149 -2.39 3.13 -9.01
CA ALA A 149 -0.99 2.70 -9.06
C ALA A 149 -0.13 3.85 -9.60
N LEU A 150 0.58 4.51 -8.70
CA LEU A 150 1.57 5.51 -9.07
C LEU A 150 2.88 4.80 -9.42
N THR A 151 3.40 5.06 -10.61
CA THR A 151 4.56 4.34 -11.11
C THR A 151 5.75 5.28 -11.30
N ASP A 152 6.94 4.74 -11.02
CA ASP A 152 8.18 5.36 -11.46
C ASP A 152 8.20 5.42 -13.00
N ARG A 153 8.19 6.62 -13.56
CA ARG A 153 8.09 6.87 -15.02
C ARG A 153 9.42 6.78 -15.75
N HIS A 154 10.52 6.55 -15.04
CA HIS A 154 11.83 6.45 -15.68
C HIS A 154 11.96 5.14 -16.48
N ALA A 155 12.87 5.14 -17.46
CA ALA A 155 13.18 3.95 -18.25
C ALA A 155 13.50 2.77 -17.32
N ASN A 156 13.00 1.59 -17.65
CA ASN A 156 13.01 0.43 -16.74
C ASN A 156 14.40 0.10 -16.16
N HIS A 157 15.45 0.18 -16.98
CA HIS A 157 16.83 -0.07 -16.54
C HIS A 157 17.35 1.01 -15.57
N ILE A 158 16.97 2.27 -15.76
CA ILE A 158 17.29 3.38 -14.84
C ILE A 158 16.57 3.20 -13.53
N SER A 159 15.26 2.93 -13.58
CA SER A 159 14.43 2.70 -12.41
C SER A 159 14.91 1.51 -11.57
N VAL A 160 15.39 0.41 -12.22
CA VAL A 160 15.99 -0.72 -11.48
C VAL A 160 17.22 -0.26 -10.69
N ILE A 161 18.14 0.45 -11.34
CA ILE A 161 19.40 0.88 -10.71
C ILE A 161 19.10 1.82 -9.53
N THR A 162 18.26 2.83 -9.74
CA THR A 162 17.96 3.83 -8.70
C THR A 162 17.20 3.23 -7.51
N ILE A 163 16.25 2.34 -7.76
CA ILE A 163 15.50 1.66 -6.68
C ILE A 163 16.40 0.70 -5.89
N VAL A 164 17.24 -0.08 -6.57
CA VAL A 164 18.20 -0.95 -5.88
C VAL A 164 19.14 -0.13 -5.01
N GLN A 165 19.71 0.97 -5.53
CA GLN A 165 20.52 1.86 -4.72
C GLN A 165 19.75 2.41 -3.51
N TRP A 166 18.50 2.83 -3.69
CA TRP A 166 17.68 3.32 -2.59
C TRP A 166 17.42 2.24 -1.54
N MET A 167 17.07 1.05 -1.96
CA MET A 167 16.78 -0.06 -1.05
C MET A 167 17.97 -0.41 -0.15
N PHE A 168 19.18 -0.42 -0.69
CA PHE A 168 20.39 -0.77 0.07
C PHE A 168 21.10 0.41 0.74
N SER A 169 20.82 1.65 0.33
CA SER A 169 21.40 2.85 0.94
C SER A 169 20.46 3.58 1.90
N GLY A 170 19.16 3.35 1.81
CA GLY A 170 18.14 4.13 2.50
C GLY A 170 17.92 5.54 1.92
N ASN A 171 18.72 5.94 0.92
CA ASN A 171 18.67 7.28 0.33
C ASN A 171 18.08 7.23 -1.09
N PRO A 172 16.95 7.91 -1.37
CA PRO A 172 16.36 7.94 -2.71
C PRO A 172 17.18 8.75 -3.72
N GLN A 173 18.14 9.59 -3.26
CA GLN A 173 19.07 10.30 -4.13
C GLN A 173 20.20 9.36 -4.54
N PRO A 174 20.38 9.07 -5.83
CA PRO A 174 21.44 8.20 -6.28
C PRO A 174 22.81 8.85 -6.08
N LYS A 175 23.85 8.03 -5.94
CA LYS A 175 25.25 8.52 -5.84
C LYS A 175 25.69 9.25 -7.12
N GLN A 176 25.20 8.80 -8.26
CA GLN A 176 25.51 9.37 -9.56
C GLN A 176 24.60 10.57 -9.85
N ARG A 177 25.17 11.77 -9.98
CA ARG A 177 24.43 13.03 -10.18
C ARG A 177 23.59 13.09 -11.48
N TRP A 178 23.86 12.21 -12.44
CA TRP A 178 23.11 12.12 -13.69
C TRP A 178 21.90 11.17 -13.64
N LEU A 179 21.79 10.36 -12.57
CA LEU A 179 20.64 9.52 -12.36
C LEU A 179 19.51 10.29 -11.65
N PRO A 180 18.25 10.04 -12.01
CA PRO A 180 17.12 10.67 -11.35
C PRO A 180 16.91 10.09 -9.93
N LYS A 181 16.16 10.83 -9.11
CA LYS A 181 15.69 10.37 -7.80
C LYS A 181 14.86 9.09 -7.97
N ALA A 182 15.06 8.11 -7.09
CA ALA A 182 14.33 6.85 -7.10
C ALA A 182 12.86 7.00 -6.67
N GLY A 183 12.00 6.17 -7.24
CA GLY A 183 10.61 6.04 -6.85
C GLY A 183 9.64 6.93 -7.62
N VAL A 184 8.44 7.09 -7.08
CA VAL A 184 7.38 7.92 -7.67
C VAL A 184 7.75 9.39 -7.60
N SER A 185 7.45 10.15 -8.66
CA SER A 185 7.73 11.59 -8.71
C SER A 185 6.91 12.37 -7.69
N GLU A 186 7.43 13.53 -7.26
CA GLU A 186 6.70 14.40 -6.33
C GLU A 186 5.39 14.91 -6.95
N ASP A 187 5.38 15.20 -8.25
CA ASP A 187 4.17 15.64 -8.95
C ASP A 187 3.08 14.57 -8.97
N ASP A 188 3.46 13.29 -9.18
CA ASP A 188 2.51 12.18 -9.11
C ASP A 188 1.99 11.95 -7.69
N ILE A 189 2.87 12.14 -6.68
CA ILE A 189 2.47 12.03 -5.27
C ILE A 189 1.47 13.15 -4.92
N GLU A 190 1.77 14.39 -5.27
CA GLU A 190 0.85 15.53 -5.05
C GLU A 190 -0.47 15.35 -5.83
N GLY A 191 -0.41 14.85 -7.05
CA GLY A 191 -1.59 14.55 -7.87
C GLY A 191 -2.52 13.47 -7.29
N ALA A 192 -2.06 12.69 -6.31
CA ALA A 192 -2.90 11.67 -5.65
C ALA A 192 -4.12 12.28 -4.95
N ALA A 193 -4.07 13.56 -4.55
CA ALA A 193 -5.19 14.24 -3.90
C ALA A 193 -6.46 14.27 -4.79
N ALA A 194 -6.32 14.49 -6.08
CA ALA A 194 -7.45 14.50 -7.02
C ALA A 194 -8.20 13.14 -7.07
N TYR A 195 -7.46 12.03 -6.98
CA TYR A 195 -8.09 10.71 -6.85
C TYR A 195 -8.78 10.54 -5.49
N GLY A 196 -8.23 11.16 -4.45
CA GLY A 196 -8.84 11.20 -3.12
C GLY A 196 -10.16 11.97 -3.11
N GLU A 197 -10.23 13.12 -3.78
CA GLU A 197 -11.47 13.91 -3.94
C GLU A 197 -12.57 13.09 -4.63
N LEU A 198 -12.21 12.38 -5.70
CA LEU A 198 -13.14 11.48 -6.39
C LEU A 198 -13.61 10.35 -5.47
N ALA A 199 -12.70 9.72 -4.75
CA ALA A 199 -13.02 8.63 -3.82
C ALA A 199 -13.90 9.12 -2.66
N SER A 200 -13.65 10.31 -2.10
CA SER A 200 -14.47 10.89 -1.04
C SER A 200 -15.90 11.19 -1.51
N TYR A 201 -16.06 11.70 -2.74
CA TYR A 201 -17.37 11.92 -3.34
C TYR A 201 -18.19 10.62 -3.41
N TYR A 202 -17.64 9.54 -3.97
CA TYR A 202 -18.34 8.25 -4.05
C TYR A 202 -18.59 7.62 -2.67
N THR A 203 -17.67 7.81 -1.73
CA THR A 203 -17.84 7.35 -0.35
C THR A 203 -19.05 8.03 0.32
N LEU A 204 -19.24 9.33 0.12
CA LEU A 204 -20.40 10.05 0.64
C LEU A 204 -21.71 9.56 0.01
N GLN A 205 -21.72 9.28 -1.27
CA GLN A 205 -22.89 8.73 -1.98
C GLN A 205 -23.19 7.28 -1.55
N GLY A 206 -22.17 6.52 -1.12
CA GLY A 206 -22.28 5.08 -0.84
C GLY A 206 -22.44 4.24 -2.10
N ASP A 207 -22.07 4.76 -3.24
CA ASP A 207 -22.17 4.12 -4.56
C ASP A 207 -20.83 4.29 -5.28
N TYR A 208 -20.23 3.18 -5.70
CA TYR A 208 -18.93 3.13 -6.38
C TYR A 208 -19.04 2.60 -7.82
N ALA A 209 -20.27 2.46 -8.36
CA ALA A 209 -20.51 1.99 -9.72
C ALA A 209 -20.25 3.05 -10.78
#